data_7a3cd491d9368eb38b5f8ad9eb979a33
#
_entry.id   7a3cd491d9368eb38b5f8ad9eb979a33
#
_cell.length_a   1.000
_cell.length_b   1.000
_cell.length_c   1.000
_cell.angle_alpha   90.00
_cell.angle_beta   90.00
_cell.angle_gamma   90.00
#
_symmetry.space_group_name_H-M   'P 1'
#
loop_
_entity.id
_entity.type
_entity.pdbx_description
1 polymer ?
#
loop_
_entity_poly.entity_id
_entity_poly.type
_entity_poly.pdbx_seq_one_letter_code
_entity_poly.pdbx_strand_id
1 'polypeptide(L)'
;MAAVAGEHPRSSEAETAANVAAGQDGDEEPSVEVAFAGQPPPPWWRQVTARSVVVSAVLGAVLSFMSMRIGLTAGVGPTFNIVASLLGFFVIKSWTRLMARCGVASQPFTRQENVVLQTCIISCSTLSFYGGFTTYLLAMTETVAKSAGGTGTSKDVYTLHTGNVVAFLGLVTFASLFCTLPLRKLMILDYKLMYPSGSAIAGIVNSFHTPAGAATAKLQVLAMSKAIVGSFMWASFQWVYTGGSGCGFQDFPMFGLKAYKQRFYFDFSASLVGVGMICPVLINFSMLFGSTITSFILWPTLQSKKGTWYNDPSPTNFRGINGYKVPMGISMVLGDCLFQLGSITIGAANHFHKNRQQRSPGGTNIPANGNPDEQKSLSYDERRRNKIFLNEGLPGYVSVAGYILFAAISAIFVPRIFPQIRYYHVALLYAIAPILAFCNSYASGLCDWSLASVYAKLAIFLVGAWVGEASGGVIAGLAACGVMLMIIGNAAELMHDFKTGYLTLTSPLSMFISQAIGTALGCLINPLVFLSFEKLVGKEHLGEAGSVFSAPLATAYRGLAVLSVEGTKILQSTPLSSVQLSSLWPFAWIACQQ
;
A
#
# COMPACT_ATOMS: atom_id res chain seq x y z
N MET A 1 8.57 26.24 -56.42
CA MET A 1 8.98 25.48 -55.25
C MET A 1 8.23 26.04 -54.06
N ALA A 2 7.13 25.42 -53.71
CA ALA A 2 6.25 25.88 -52.65
C ALA A 2 6.70 25.24 -51.32
N ALA A 3 6.98 26.06 -50.33
CA ALA A 3 7.25 25.62 -48.99
C ALA A 3 5.90 25.23 -48.31
N VAL A 4 5.78 23.96 -47.98
CA VAL A 4 4.68 23.46 -47.14
C VAL A 4 4.98 23.89 -45.71
N ALA A 5 4.24 24.89 -45.23
CA ALA A 5 4.23 25.29 -43.82
C ALA A 5 3.54 24.19 -43.00
N GLY A 6 4.32 23.49 -42.18
CA GLY A 6 3.77 22.56 -41.20
C GLY A 6 2.95 23.31 -40.14
N GLU A 7 1.65 23.10 -40.13
CA GLU A 7 0.78 23.58 -39.05
C GLU A 7 1.23 22.99 -37.73
N HIS A 8 1.53 23.84 -36.78
CA HIS A 8 1.96 23.48 -35.44
C HIS A 8 0.78 22.83 -34.68
N PRO A 9 0.93 21.62 -34.11
CA PRO A 9 -0.13 20.96 -33.34
C PRO A 9 -0.55 21.73 -32.07
N ARG A 10 0.13 22.81 -31.73
CA ARG A 10 -0.18 23.67 -30.58
C ARG A 10 -1.43 24.54 -30.73
N SER A 11 -1.81 24.93 -31.96
CA SER A 11 -3.00 25.75 -32.22
C SER A 11 -4.30 24.94 -32.05
N SER A 12 -4.30 23.69 -32.50
CA SER A 12 -5.45 22.82 -32.46
C SER A 12 -5.85 22.38 -31.03
N GLU A 13 -4.91 22.11 -30.15
CA GLU A 13 -5.19 21.77 -28.74
C GLU A 13 -5.68 22.98 -27.93
N ALA A 14 -5.14 24.17 -28.19
CA ALA A 14 -5.58 25.40 -27.55
C ALA A 14 -7.00 25.83 -28.02
N GLU A 15 -7.30 25.67 -29.33
CA GLU A 15 -8.64 25.92 -29.88
C GLU A 15 -9.69 24.93 -29.34
N THR A 16 -9.32 23.64 -29.24
CA THR A 16 -10.21 22.62 -28.67
C THR A 16 -10.48 22.90 -27.17
N ALA A 17 -9.47 23.34 -26.42
CA ALA A 17 -9.63 23.72 -25.03
C ALA A 17 -10.48 24.99 -24.86
N ALA A 18 -10.33 25.97 -25.74
CA ALA A 18 -11.14 27.18 -25.75
C ALA A 18 -12.62 26.88 -26.07
N ASN A 19 -12.88 25.97 -27.02
CA ASN A 19 -14.23 25.52 -27.36
C ASN A 19 -14.88 24.71 -26.23
N VAL A 20 -14.12 23.90 -25.48
CA VAL A 20 -14.60 23.18 -24.29
C VAL A 20 -14.90 24.15 -23.16
N ALA A 21 -14.05 25.18 -22.96
CA ALA A 21 -14.28 26.24 -21.97
C ALA A 21 -15.50 27.11 -22.31
N ALA A 22 -15.79 27.34 -23.60
CA ALA A 22 -16.95 28.09 -24.07
C ALA A 22 -18.27 27.29 -24.04
N GLY A 23 -18.22 25.96 -24.02
CA GLY A 23 -19.38 25.07 -24.00
C GLY A 23 -19.80 24.60 -22.59
N GLN A 24 -19.12 25.00 -21.54
CA GLN A 24 -19.50 24.68 -20.14
C GLN A 24 -20.53 25.71 -19.64
N ASP A 25 -21.79 25.52 -20.04
CA ASP A 25 -22.93 26.19 -19.40
C ASP A 25 -23.24 25.53 -18.05
N GLY A 26 -23.11 26.30 -16.99
CA GLY A 26 -23.61 26.20 -15.62
C GLY A 26 -23.68 24.81 -14.98
N ASP A 27 -22.97 24.57 -13.91
CA ASP A 27 -22.98 23.45 -12.94
C ASP A 27 -21.95 22.33 -13.11
N GLU A 28 -21.16 22.23 -14.17
CA GLU A 28 -20.03 21.32 -14.22
C GLU A 28 -18.78 21.97 -13.64
N GLU A 29 -18.09 21.28 -12.72
CA GLU A 29 -16.80 21.73 -12.19
C GLU A 29 -15.81 22.03 -13.31
N PRO A 30 -15.13 23.21 -13.29
CA PRO A 30 -14.22 23.60 -14.37
C PRO A 30 -13.13 22.55 -14.56
N SER A 31 -12.98 22.07 -15.80
CA SER A 31 -11.99 21.09 -16.19
C SER A 31 -10.59 21.51 -15.77
N VAL A 32 -9.94 20.71 -14.92
CA VAL A 32 -8.58 20.96 -14.41
C VAL A 32 -7.57 21.07 -15.56
N GLU A 33 -7.71 20.24 -16.58
CA GLU A 33 -6.75 20.19 -17.69
C GLU A 33 -6.93 21.34 -18.69
N VAL A 34 -8.09 21.97 -18.73
CA VAL A 34 -8.32 23.21 -19.47
C VAL A 34 -7.51 24.37 -18.88
N ALA A 35 -7.43 24.47 -17.55
CA ALA A 35 -6.58 25.45 -16.88
C ALA A 35 -5.09 25.31 -17.21
N PHE A 36 -4.65 24.14 -17.62
CA PHE A 36 -3.27 23.84 -18.04
C PHE A 36 -3.11 23.63 -19.57
N ALA A 37 -4.11 23.95 -20.37
CA ALA A 37 -4.11 23.68 -21.82
C ALA A 37 -2.93 24.36 -22.55
N GLY A 38 -2.53 25.55 -22.10
CA GLY A 38 -1.39 26.30 -22.64
C GLY A 38 0.00 25.82 -22.19
N GLN A 39 0.07 24.87 -21.27
CA GLN A 39 1.32 24.36 -20.70
C GLN A 39 1.45 22.87 -20.99
N PRO A 40 2.19 22.47 -22.03
CA PRO A 40 2.46 21.06 -22.27
C PRO A 40 3.28 20.48 -21.11
N PRO A 41 3.00 19.23 -20.67
CA PRO A 41 3.77 18.59 -19.61
C PRO A 41 5.25 18.49 -20.05
N PRO A 42 6.19 18.76 -19.15
CA PRO A 42 7.61 18.61 -19.48
C PRO A 42 7.93 17.14 -19.81
N PRO A 43 8.92 16.86 -20.69
CA PRO A 43 9.34 15.50 -20.98
C PRO A 43 9.83 14.81 -19.70
N TRP A 44 9.73 13.47 -19.65
CA TRP A 44 9.97 12.68 -18.44
C TRP A 44 11.32 12.98 -17.74
N TRP A 45 12.41 13.21 -18.50
CA TRP A 45 13.73 13.52 -17.92
C TRP A 45 13.82 14.90 -17.25
N ARG A 46 12.93 15.83 -17.57
CA ARG A 46 12.83 17.14 -16.89
C ARG A 46 11.91 17.11 -15.67
N GLN A 47 11.12 16.04 -15.51
CA GLN A 47 10.29 15.84 -14.33
C GLN A 47 11.12 15.34 -13.14
N VAL A 48 12.16 14.53 -13.39
CA VAL A 48 13.08 14.04 -12.37
C VAL A 48 14.28 14.99 -12.29
N THR A 49 14.32 15.83 -11.26
CA THR A 49 15.39 16.84 -11.09
C THR A 49 16.33 16.45 -9.96
N ALA A 50 17.59 16.87 -10.03
CA ALA A 50 18.56 16.59 -8.96
C ALA A 50 18.12 17.19 -7.62
N ARG A 51 17.49 18.38 -7.63
CA ARG A 51 16.95 19.00 -6.42
C ARG A 51 15.83 18.16 -5.79
N SER A 52 14.94 17.56 -6.63
CA SER A 52 13.88 16.70 -6.12
C SER A 52 14.44 15.44 -5.47
N VAL A 53 15.50 14.84 -6.03
CA VAL A 53 16.17 13.65 -5.46
C VAL A 53 16.83 13.97 -4.12
N VAL A 54 17.55 15.10 -4.01
CA VAL A 54 18.21 15.52 -2.75
C VAL A 54 17.18 15.79 -1.66
N VAL A 55 16.13 16.56 -1.98
CA VAL A 55 15.05 16.86 -1.02
C VAL A 55 14.32 15.57 -0.63
N SER A 56 14.10 14.65 -1.58
CA SER A 56 13.49 13.35 -1.29
C SER A 56 14.33 12.50 -0.35
N ALA A 57 15.66 12.50 -0.51
CA ALA A 57 16.55 11.75 0.39
C ALA A 57 16.47 12.28 1.84
N VAL A 58 16.46 13.61 2.01
CA VAL A 58 16.39 14.23 3.35
C VAL A 58 15.01 14.00 3.97
N LEU A 59 13.92 14.32 3.26
CA LEU A 59 12.57 14.14 3.78
C LEU A 59 12.22 12.66 3.93
N GLY A 60 12.69 11.80 3.03
CA GLY A 60 12.56 10.36 3.12
C GLY A 60 13.22 9.81 4.39
N ALA A 61 14.41 10.28 4.75
CA ALA A 61 15.08 9.89 5.99
C ALA A 61 14.29 10.33 7.24
N VAL A 62 13.80 11.56 7.25
CA VAL A 62 12.98 12.08 8.37
C VAL A 62 11.69 11.28 8.52
N LEU A 63 10.96 11.05 7.43
CA LEU A 63 9.71 10.29 7.47
C LEU A 63 9.95 8.79 7.76
N SER A 64 11.07 8.22 7.31
CA SER A 64 11.48 6.85 7.70
C SER A 64 11.70 6.74 9.20
N PHE A 65 12.39 7.72 9.81
CA PHE A 65 12.58 7.77 11.26
C PHE A 65 11.24 7.86 12.01
N MET A 66 10.34 8.73 11.55
CA MET A 66 9.00 8.90 12.14
C MET A 66 8.17 7.62 12.01
N SER A 67 8.15 7.02 10.82
CA SER A 67 7.44 5.77 10.55
C SER A 67 7.94 4.63 11.43
N MET A 68 9.25 4.49 11.52
CA MET A 68 9.86 3.44 12.35
C MET A 68 9.55 3.64 13.83
N ARG A 69 9.63 4.87 14.33
CA ARG A 69 9.25 5.19 15.71
C ARG A 69 7.81 4.80 16.01
N ILE A 70 6.86 5.20 15.15
CA ILE A 70 5.43 4.89 15.31
C ILE A 70 5.21 3.37 15.24
N GLY A 71 5.85 2.69 14.30
CA GLY A 71 5.75 1.24 14.18
C GLY A 71 6.30 0.48 15.40
N LEU A 72 7.41 0.94 15.98
CA LEU A 72 8.01 0.35 17.18
C LEU A 72 7.20 0.63 18.46
N THR A 73 6.51 1.78 18.55
CA THR A 73 5.70 2.15 19.73
C THR A 73 4.27 1.66 19.63
N ALA A 74 3.56 2.08 18.58
CA ALA A 74 2.12 1.84 18.42
C ALA A 74 1.79 0.60 17.56
N GLY A 75 2.77 0.04 16.84
CA GLY A 75 2.53 -1.08 15.93
C GLY A 75 1.69 -0.72 14.70
N VAL A 76 1.73 0.53 14.25
CA VAL A 76 1.00 1.00 13.08
C VAL A 76 1.96 1.44 11.99
N GLY A 77 1.69 1.07 10.74
CA GLY A 77 2.38 1.60 9.57
C GLY A 77 1.67 2.86 9.07
N PRO A 78 2.17 4.06 9.39
CA PRO A 78 1.53 5.30 8.95
C PRO A 78 1.76 5.53 7.45
N THR A 79 0.73 6.03 6.77
CA THR A 79 0.83 6.53 5.40
C THR A 79 1.12 8.03 5.43
N PHE A 80 2.26 8.45 4.86
CA PHE A 80 2.68 9.85 4.83
C PHE A 80 2.46 10.53 3.48
N ASN A 81 1.63 9.98 2.61
CA ASN A 81 1.45 10.40 1.23
C ASN A 81 1.13 11.91 1.12
N ILE A 82 0.13 12.39 1.86
CA ILE A 82 -0.26 13.81 1.88
C ILE A 82 0.84 14.68 2.51
N VAL A 83 1.42 14.21 3.62
CA VAL A 83 2.48 14.94 4.33
C VAL A 83 3.72 15.12 3.44
N ALA A 84 4.12 14.07 2.72
CA ALA A 84 5.25 14.10 1.79
C ALA A 84 5.04 15.10 0.64
N SER A 85 3.84 15.11 0.06
CA SER A 85 3.49 16.07 -1.01
C SER A 85 3.54 17.52 -0.54
N LEU A 86 3.00 17.80 0.66
CA LEU A 86 2.97 19.14 1.22
C LEU A 86 4.35 19.63 1.65
N LEU A 87 5.07 18.84 2.44
CA LEU A 87 6.42 19.18 2.88
C LEU A 87 7.33 19.38 1.67
N GLY A 88 7.24 18.48 0.69
CA GLY A 88 7.98 18.57 -0.55
C GLY A 88 7.72 19.88 -1.30
N PHE A 89 6.45 20.24 -1.45
CA PHE A 89 6.05 21.50 -2.07
C PHE A 89 6.66 22.70 -1.34
N PHE A 90 6.52 22.78 -0.03
CA PHE A 90 7.04 23.93 0.74
C PHE A 90 8.56 23.99 0.71
N VAL A 91 9.26 22.88 0.81
CA VAL A 91 10.73 22.83 0.78
C VAL A 91 11.25 23.26 -0.58
N ILE A 92 10.73 22.70 -1.69
CA ILE A 92 11.17 23.11 -3.04
C ILE A 92 10.81 24.58 -3.33
N LYS A 93 9.64 25.02 -2.95
CA LYS A 93 9.24 26.41 -3.14
C LYS A 93 10.12 27.39 -2.34
N SER A 94 10.53 27.01 -1.14
CA SER A 94 11.48 27.77 -0.33
C SER A 94 12.88 27.74 -0.95
N TRP A 95 13.32 26.59 -1.43
CA TRP A 95 14.58 26.41 -2.14
C TRP A 95 14.65 27.28 -3.39
N THR A 96 13.62 27.27 -4.24
CA THR A 96 13.58 28.08 -5.46
C THR A 96 13.59 29.57 -5.16
N ARG A 97 12.91 30.02 -4.08
CA ARG A 97 12.95 31.41 -3.63
C ARG A 97 14.35 31.82 -3.14
N LEU A 98 15.02 30.91 -2.40
CA LEU A 98 16.38 31.15 -1.92
C LEU A 98 17.35 31.28 -3.07
N MET A 99 17.31 30.36 -4.06
CA MET A 99 18.16 30.42 -5.26
C MET A 99 17.91 31.70 -6.07
N ALA A 100 16.66 32.11 -6.22
CA ALA A 100 16.32 33.37 -6.91
C ALA A 100 16.92 34.59 -6.19
N ARG A 101 16.93 34.60 -4.83
CA ARG A 101 17.59 35.67 -4.05
C ARG A 101 19.11 35.67 -4.22
N CYS A 102 19.71 34.49 -4.44
CA CYS A 102 21.15 34.36 -4.72
C CYS A 102 21.51 34.64 -6.19
N GLY A 103 20.54 35.08 -7.01
CA GLY A 103 20.78 35.38 -8.44
C GLY A 103 20.93 34.17 -9.34
N VAL A 104 20.67 32.96 -8.84
CA VAL A 104 20.76 31.71 -9.62
C VAL A 104 19.41 31.43 -10.27
N ALA A 105 19.36 31.43 -11.60
CA ALA A 105 18.18 31.03 -12.35
C ALA A 105 17.88 29.55 -12.14
N SER A 106 16.80 29.21 -11.45
CA SER A 106 16.34 27.86 -11.28
C SER A 106 15.16 27.55 -12.22
N GLN A 107 15.05 26.29 -12.65
CA GLN A 107 13.88 25.86 -13.44
C GLN A 107 12.59 26.08 -12.65
N PRO A 108 11.47 26.44 -13.33
CA PRO A 108 10.18 26.60 -12.67
C PRO A 108 9.75 25.29 -12.03
N PHE A 109 9.17 25.36 -10.83
CA PHE A 109 8.66 24.22 -10.12
C PHE A 109 7.30 23.80 -10.70
N THR A 110 7.21 22.60 -11.24
CA THR A 110 6.01 22.07 -11.91
C THR A 110 5.25 21.09 -11.02
N ARG A 111 3.95 20.89 -11.32
CA ARG A 111 3.12 19.90 -10.63
C ARG A 111 3.68 18.48 -10.78
N GLN A 112 4.26 18.15 -11.95
CA GLN A 112 4.88 16.85 -12.22
C GLN A 112 6.11 16.61 -11.34
N GLU A 113 6.95 17.61 -11.17
CA GLU A 113 8.11 17.53 -10.28
C GLU A 113 7.69 17.31 -8.82
N ASN A 114 6.57 17.93 -8.37
CA ASN A 114 6.05 17.72 -7.03
C ASN A 114 5.57 16.26 -6.82
N VAL A 115 4.92 15.68 -7.81
CA VAL A 115 4.47 14.28 -7.76
C VAL A 115 5.67 13.33 -7.76
N VAL A 116 6.67 13.55 -8.61
CA VAL A 116 7.92 12.77 -8.65
C VAL A 116 8.64 12.83 -7.30
N LEU A 117 8.74 14.01 -6.70
CA LEU A 117 9.32 14.22 -5.37
C LEU A 117 8.58 13.42 -4.30
N GLN A 118 7.26 13.54 -4.24
CA GLN A 118 6.41 12.82 -3.30
C GLN A 118 6.58 11.30 -3.46
N THR A 119 6.52 10.79 -4.69
CA THR A 119 6.70 9.36 -4.99
C THR A 119 8.06 8.85 -4.49
N CYS A 120 9.13 9.62 -4.69
CA CYS A 120 10.46 9.25 -4.21
C CYS A 120 10.53 9.20 -2.66
N ILE A 121 9.94 10.18 -1.99
CA ILE A 121 9.86 10.24 -0.52
C ILE A 121 9.09 9.04 0.03
N ILE A 122 7.94 8.73 -0.55
CA ILE A 122 7.08 7.64 -0.10
C ILE A 122 7.76 6.29 -0.34
N SER A 123 8.31 6.06 -1.53
CA SER A 123 9.04 4.82 -1.83
C SER A 123 10.22 4.58 -0.88
N CYS A 124 10.84 5.65 -0.37
CA CYS A 124 11.88 5.56 0.65
C CYS A 124 11.31 5.23 2.04
N SER A 125 10.29 5.97 2.49
CA SER A 125 9.80 5.91 3.87
C SER A 125 8.94 4.67 4.15
N THR A 126 8.18 4.16 3.20
CA THR A 126 7.34 2.96 3.37
C THR A 126 8.13 1.69 3.62
N LEU A 127 9.39 1.66 3.18
CA LEU A 127 10.31 0.55 3.47
C LEU A 127 10.64 0.42 4.97
N SER A 128 10.40 1.42 5.80
CA SER A 128 10.53 1.30 7.26
C SER A 128 9.54 0.26 7.83
N PHE A 129 8.35 0.18 7.24
CA PHE A 129 7.30 -0.75 7.65
C PHE A 129 7.32 -2.04 6.82
N TYR A 130 7.21 -1.95 5.49
CA TYR A 130 7.20 -3.13 4.61
C TYR A 130 8.54 -3.87 4.61
N GLY A 131 9.65 -3.16 4.84
CA GLY A 131 10.98 -3.76 5.01
C GLY A 131 11.14 -4.58 6.29
N GLY A 132 10.18 -4.51 7.22
CA GLY A 132 10.11 -5.41 8.36
C GLY A 132 10.86 -4.99 9.61
N PHE A 133 11.40 -3.78 9.66
CA PHE A 133 12.13 -3.30 10.83
C PHE A 133 11.27 -3.19 12.09
N THR A 134 9.97 -3.04 11.93
CA THR A 134 8.98 -2.99 13.01
C THR A 134 8.11 -4.24 13.10
N THR A 135 8.34 -5.21 12.20
CA THR A 135 7.51 -6.41 12.05
C THR A 135 8.37 -7.68 11.98
N TYR A 136 8.46 -8.33 10.83
CA TYR A 136 9.05 -9.66 10.69
C TYR A 136 10.56 -9.72 10.92
N LEU A 137 11.36 -8.70 10.55
CA LEU A 137 12.80 -8.70 10.83
C LEU A 137 13.07 -8.62 12.32
N LEU A 138 12.40 -7.70 13.01
CA LEU A 138 12.55 -7.58 14.45
C LEU A 138 12.01 -8.82 15.18
N ALA A 139 10.95 -9.46 14.63
CA ALA A 139 10.41 -10.73 15.15
C ALA A 139 11.41 -11.91 15.12
N MET A 140 12.47 -11.82 14.29
CA MET A 140 13.53 -12.84 14.23
C MET A 140 14.58 -12.68 15.33
N THR A 141 14.60 -11.54 16.06
CA THR A 141 15.61 -11.25 17.08
C THR A 141 15.36 -12.02 18.37
N GLU A 142 16.42 -12.20 19.16
CA GLU A 142 16.38 -12.91 20.44
C GLU A 142 15.50 -12.20 21.48
N THR A 143 15.52 -10.86 21.49
CA THR A 143 14.72 -10.05 22.43
C THR A 143 13.23 -10.32 22.26
N VAL A 144 12.73 -10.26 21.00
CA VAL A 144 11.31 -10.55 20.70
C VAL A 144 11.00 -12.03 20.92
N ALA A 145 11.95 -12.94 20.67
CA ALA A 145 11.74 -14.36 20.92
C ALA A 145 11.49 -14.64 22.41
N LYS A 146 12.24 -14.00 23.31
CA LYS A 146 12.02 -14.11 24.76
C LYS A 146 10.70 -13.47 25.18
N SER A 147 10.37 -12.29 24.64
CA SER A 147 9.12 -11.56 24.95
C SER A 147 7.86 -12.31 24.51
N ALA A 148 7.93 -13.09 23.43
CA ALA A 148 6.81 -13.86 22.91
C ALA A 148 6.58 -15.22 23.61
N GLY A 149 7.31 -15.52 24.68
CA GLY A 149 7.16 -16.77 25.45
C GLY A 149 7.72 -18.02 24.74
N GLY A 150 8.55 -17.84 23.72
CA GLY A 150 9.23 -18.91 23.01
C GLY A 150 10.45 -19.43 23.79
N THR A 151 10.80 -20.70 23.60
CA THR A 151 11.95 -21.35 24.23
C THR A 151 13.32 -20.84 23.74
N GLY A 152 13.35 -19.86 22.84
CA GLY A 152 14.57 -19.18 22.37
C GLY A 152 15.69 -20.12 21.89
N THR A 153 15.31 -21.27 21.27
CA THR A 153 16.32 -22.18 20.72
C THR A 153 17.15 -21.46 19.67
N SER A 154 18.42 -21.74 19.58
CA SER A 154 19.36 -21.09 18.65
C SER A 154 18.95 -21.23 17.16
N LYS A 155 18.03 -22.16 16.85
CA LYS A 155 17.47 -22.36 15.51
C LYS A 155 16.35 -21.37 15.16
N ASP A 156 15.71 -20.77 16.16
CA ASP A 156 14.55 -19.89 16.01
C ASP A 156 14.89 -18.40 16.12
N VAL A 157 16.17 -18.09 16.21
CA VAL A 157 16.68 -16.71 16.32
C VAL A 157 17.63 -16.45 15.17
N TYR A 158 17.54 -15.26 14.60
CA TYR A 158 18.42 -14.79 13.54
C TYR A 158 19.07 -13.45 13.92
N THR A 159 20.40 -13.41 13.84
CA THR A 159 21.17 -12.17 14.03
C THR A 159 21.14 -11.34 12.75
N LEU A 160 20.59 -10.14 12.84
CA LEU A 160 20.47 -9.22 11.71
C LEU A 160 21.84 -8.64 11.35
N HIS A 161 22.40 -9.06 10.22
CA HIS A 161 23.56 -8.43 9.62
C HIS A 161 23.10 -7.36 8.61
N THR A 162 23.54 -6.11 8.80
CA THR A 162 23.10 -4.97 7.97
C THR A 162 23.26 -5.21 6.48
N GLY A 163 24.39 -5.80 6.05
CA GLY A 163 24.63 -6.12 4.62
C GLY A 163 23.60 -7.10 4.05
N ASN A 164 23.27 -8.14 4.82
CA ASN A 164 22.25 -9.14 4.43
C ASN A 164 20.86 -8.51 4.34
N VAL A 165 20.52 -7.62 5.27
CA VAL A 165 19.24 -6.91 5.28
C VAL A 165 19.14 -5.99 4.06
N VAL A 166 20.17 -5.20 3.75
CA VAL A 166 20.20 -4.34 2.56
C VAL A 166 20.04 -5.16 1.27
N ALA A 167 20.77 -6.28 1.17
CA ALA A 167 20.67 -7.17 0.01
C ALA A 167 19.26 -7.77 -0.13
N PHE A 168 18.67 -8.25 0.96
CA PHE A 168 17.32 -8.80 0.99
C PHE A 168 16.28 -7.75 0.58
N LEU A 169 16.32 -6.56 1.20
CA LEU A 169 15.43 -5.45 0.87
C LEU A 169 15.56 -5.07 -0.61
N GLY A 170 16.78 -4.87 -1.10
CA GLY A 170 17.01 -4.49 -2.49
C GLY A 170 16.41 -5.50 -3.46
N LEU A 171 16.73 -6.78 -3.29
CA LEU A 171 16.25 -7.83 -4.20
C LEU A 171 14.71 -7.91 -4.25
N VAL A 172 14.07 -7.94 -3.10
CA VAL A 172 12.61 -8.15 -3.03
C VAL A 172 11.85 -6.88 -3.43
N THR A 173 12.33 -5.70 -3.02
CA THR A 173 11.63 -4.45 -3.34
C THR A 173 11.75 -4.09 -4.82
N PHE A 174 12.91 -4.31 -5.45
CA PHE A 174 13.02 -4.11 -6.90
C PHE A 174 12.15 -5.10 -7.68
N ALA A 175 12.00 -6.34 -7.22
CA ALA A 175 11.04 -7.27 -7.81
C ALA A 175 9.60 -6.72 -7.73
N SER A 176 9.21 -6.09 -6.61
CA SER A 176 7.88 -5.50 -6.45
C SER A 176 7.60 -4.38 -7.46
N LEU A 177 8.59 -3.55 -7.79
CA LEU A 177 8.44 -2.50 -8.80
C LEU A 177 8.04 -3.07 -10.17
N PHE A 178 8.71 -4.15 -10.59
CA PHE A 178 8.40 -4.80 -11.85
C PHE A 178 7.07 -5.56 -11.83
N CYS A 179 6.65 -6.09 -10.67
CA CYS A 179 5.35 -6.72 -10.49
C CYS A 179 4.19 -5.73 -10.72
N THR A 180 4.38 -4.47 -10.33
CA THR A 180 3.33 -3.45 -10.33
C THR A 180 3.04 -2.87 -11.71
N LEU A 181 4.06 -2.75 -12.56
CA LEU A 181 3.94 -2.08 -13.87
C LEU A 181 2.82 -2.64 -14.78
N PRO A 182 2.64 -3.98 -14.92
CA PRO A 182 1.56 -4.52 -15.74
C PRO A 182 0.17 -4.19 -15.18
N LEU A 183 0.05 -4.09 -13.84
CA LEU A 183 -1.22 -3.84 -13.17
C LEU A 183 -1.74 -2.42 -13.37
N ARG A 184 -0.86 -1.42 -13.64
CA ARG A 184 -1.23 -0.02 -13.73
C ARG A 184 -2.33 0.27 -14.77
N LYS A 185 -2.23 -0.33 -15.98
CA LYS A 185 -3.22 -0.15 -17.04
C LYS A 185 -4.57 -0.72 -16.61
N LEU A 186 -4.56 -1.94 -16.11
CA LEU A 186 -5.75 -2.65 -15.70
C LEU A 186 -6.49 -1.91 -14.57
N MET A 187 -5.76 -1.47 -13.53
CA MET A 187 -6.36 -0.82 -12.35
C MET A 187 -6.85 0.60 -12.62
N ILE A 188 -6.07 1.41 -13.36
CA ILE A 188 -6.34 2.84 -13.51
C ILE A 188 -7.21 3.14 -14.73
N LEU A 189 -6.97 2.46 -15.87
CA LEU A 189 -7.70 2.73 -17.11
C LEU A 189 -8.90 1.81 -17.29
N ASP A 190 -8.72 0.49 -17.11
CA ASP A 190 -9.77 -0.48 -17.42
C ASP A 190 -10.82 -0.54 -16.29
N TYR A 191 -10.38 -0.67 -15.02
CA TYR A 191 -11.27 -0.65 -13.85
C TYR A 191 -11.59 0.74 -13.32
N LYS A 192 -10.88 1.79 -13.74
CA LYS A 192 -11.07 3.19 -13.32
C LYS A 192 -11.11 3.35 -11.80
N LEU A 193 -10.32 2.58 -11.05
CA LEU A 193 -10.32 2.60 -9.59
C LEU A 193 -9.97 3.99 -9.05
N MET A 194 -10.61 4.37 -7.94
CA MET A 194 -10.49 5.73 -7.40
C MET A 194 -9.17 5.99 -6.72
N TYR A 195 -8.61 5.02 -5.97
CA TYR A 195 -7.44 5.23 -5.12
C TYR A 195 -7.58 6.52 -4.31
N PRO A 196 -8.40 6.54 -3.26
CA PRO A 196 -8.85 7.77 -2.60
C PRO A 196 -7.72 8.70 -2.17
N SER A 197 -6.66 8.20 -1.51
CA SER A 197 -5.50 9.01 -1.13
C SER A 197 -4.74 9.57 -2.33
N GLY A 198 -4.54 8.77 -3.38
CA GLY A 198 -3.89 9.22 -4.62
C GLY A 198 -4.67 10.32 -5.33
N SER A 199 -6.00 10.19 -5.37
CA SER A 199 -6.90 11.21 -5.95
C SER A 199 -6.90 12.50 -5.14
N ALA A 200 -6.91 12.40 -3.80
CA ALA A 200 -6.84 13.55 -2.90
C ALA A 200 -5.53 14.34 -3.08
N ILE A 201 -4.40 13.64 -3.17
CA ILE A 201 -3.10 14.27 -3.41
C ILE A 201 -3.06 14.97 -4.76
N ALA A 202 -3.57 14.33 -5.81
CA ALA A 202 -3.66 14.94 -7.13
C ALA A 202 -4.47 16.24 -7.11
N GLY A 203 -5.59 16.26 -6.37
CA GLY A 203 -6.39 17.47 -6.15
C GLY A 203 -5.59 18.58 -5.47
N ILE A 204 -4.87 18.27 -4.41
CA ILE A 204 -4.01 19.23 -3.68
C ILE A 204 -2.90 19.77 -4.59
N VAL A 205 -2.17 18.88 -5.28
CA VAL A 205 -1.07 19.26 -6.18
C VAL A 205 -1.58 20.15 -7.32
N ASN A 206 -2.68 19.78 -7.96
CA ASN A 206 -3.28 20.59 -9.02
C ASN A 206 -3.68 21.98 -8.50
N SER A 207 -4.33 22.06 -7.34
CA SER A 207 -4.73 23.34 -6.73
C SER A 207 -3.54 24.26 -6.43
N PHE A 208 -2.42 23.73 -5.97
CA PHE A 208 -1.22 24.51 -5.66
C PHE A 208 -0.49 25.09 -6.89
N HIS A 209 -0.68 24.50 -8.05
CA HIS A 209 0.00 24.88 -9.29
C HIS A 209 -0.92 25.64 -10.27
N THR A 210 -2.22 25.70 -10.03
CA THR A 210 -3.16 26.40 -10.91
C THR A 210 -3.24 27.89 -10.57
N PRO A 211 -3.11 28.81 -11.53
CA PRO A 211 -3.21 30.25 -11.29
C PRO A 211 -4.57 30.67 -10.71
N ALA A 212 -5.66 30.11 -11.26
CA ALA A 212 -7.02 30.33 -10.76
C ALA A 212 -7.28 29.61 -9.43
N GLY A 213 -6.54 28.54 -9.14
CA GLY A 213 -6.65 27.74 -7.92
C GLY A 213 -6.02 28.39 -6.68
N ALA A 214 -5.37 29.55 -6.80
CA ALA A 214 -4.71 30.19 -5.65
C ALA A 214 -5.70 30.53 -4.53
N ALA A 215 -6.92 30.93 -4.84
CA ALA A 215 -7.98 31.17 -3.88
C ALA A 215 -8.50 29.88 -3.27
N THR A 216 -8.78 28.88 -4.10
CA THR A 216 -9.22 27.53 -3.67
C THR A 216 -8.12 26.83 -2.88
N ALA A 217 -6.86 26.91 -3.31
CA ALA A 217 -5.71 26.40 -2.58
C ALA A 217 -5.57 27.06 -1.20
N LYS A 218 -5.81 28.37 -1.08
CA LYS A 218 -5.81 29.06 0.21
C LYS A 218 -6.91 28.55 1.14
N LEU A 219 -8.12 28.32 0.62
CA LEU A 219 -9.22 27.73 1.39
C LEU A 219 -8.91 26.28 1.80
N GLN A 220 -8.36 25.48 0.91
CA GLN A 220 -7.94 24.10 1.20
C GLN A 220 -6.85 24.05 2.26
N VAL A 221 -5.82 24.88 2.16
CA VAL A 221 -4.75 24.99 3.18
C VAL A 221 -5.32 25.44 4.51
N LEU A 222 -6.25 26.42 4.51
CA LEU A 222 -6.89 26.90 5.73
C LEU A 222 -7.76 25.78 6.37
N ALA A 223 -8.57 25.07 5.57
CA ALA A 223 -9.39 23.96 6.04
C ALA A 223 -8.51 22.83 6.62
N MET A 224 -7.43 22.48 5.91
CA MET A 224 -6.48 21.48 6.34
C MET A 224 -5.73 21.89 7.60
N SER A 225 -5.31 23.16 7.71
CA SER A 225 -4.69 23.68 8.93
C SER A 225 -5.64 23.59 10.12
N LYS A 226 -6.92 23.95 9.93
CA LYS A 226 -7.96 23.79 10.96
C LYS A 226 -8.15 22.33 11.34
N ALA A 227 -8.20 21.41 10.37
CA ALA A 227 -8.33 19.97 10.61
C ALA A 227 -7.11 19.41 11.36
N ILE A 228 -5.89 19.81 10.99
CA ILE A 228 -4.65 19.42 11.69
C ILE A 228 -4.68 19.91 13.14
N VAL A 229 -4.98 21.18 13.38
CA VAL A 229 -5.06 21.75 14.73
C VAL A 229 -6.17 21.05 15.53
N GLY A 230 -7.35 20.86 14.93
CA GLY A 230 -8.47 20.15 15.57
C GLY A 230 -8.11 18.70 15.92
N SER A 231 -7.50 17.96 15.01
CA SER A 231 -7.04 16.58 15.25
C SER A 231 -5.95 16.52 16.31
N PHE A 232 -5.03 17.49 16.32
CA PHE A 232 -3.97 17.58 17.33
C PHE A 232 -4.56 17.87 18.71
N MET A 233 -5.49 18.82 18.82
CA MET A 233 -6.17 19.13 20.08
C MET A 233 -6.99 17.94 20.58
N TRP A 234 -7.69 17.24 19.67
CA TRP A 234 -8.44 16.04 20.00
C TRP A 234 -7.53 14.92 20.50
N ALA A 235 -6.44 14.63 19.80
CA ALA A 235 -5.46 13.62 20.21
C ALA A 235 -4.79 13.98 21.55
N SER A 236 -4.47 15.27 21.76
CA SER A 236 -3.92 15.75 23.03
C SER A 236 -4.93 15.61 24.18
N PHE A 237 -6.19 15.94 23.94
CA PHE A 237 -7.27 15.74 24.91
C PHE A 237 -7.44 14.27 25.27
N GLN A 238 -7.48 13.38 24.27
CA GLN A 238 -7.54 11.93 24.48
C GLN A 238 -6.35 11.46 25.32
N TRP A 239 -5.14 11.90 25.01
CA TRP A 239 -3.93 11.50 25.73
C TRP A 239 -3.95 11.97 27.18
N VAL A 240 -4.33 13.22 27.44
CA VAL A 240 -4.45 13.76 28.81
C VAL A 240 -5.53 13.05 29.59
N TYR A 241 -6.71 12.83 28.98
CA TYR A 241 -7.85 12.17 29.65
C TYR A 241 -7.55 10.72 30.02
N THR A 242 -6.81 10.01 29.17
CA THR A 242 -6.48 8.59 29.39
C THR A 242 -5.22 8.39 30.24
N GLY A 243 -4.54 9.47 30.65
CA GLY A 243 -3.28 9.37 31.36
C GLY A 243 -2.17 8.67 30.59
N GLY A 244 -2.23 8.72 29.24
CA GLY A 244 -1.30 8.06 28.34
C GLY A 244 -1.55 6.56 28.12
N SER A 245 -2.54 5.96 28.77
CA SER A 245 -2.84 4.52 28.65
C SER A 245 -3.62 4.12 27.39
N GLY A 246 -4.07 5.08 26.57
CA GLY A 246 -4.80 4.82 25.35
C GLY A 246 -6.23 4.29 25.50
N CYS A 247 -6.71 4.08 26.72
CA CYS A 247 -8.02 3.52 27.03
C CYS A 247 -9.16 4.54 26.96
N GLY A 248 -10.33 4.09 26.51
CA GLY A 248 -11.61 4.78 26.70
C GLY A 248 -12.15 5.48 25.45
N PHE A 249 -11.33 5.87 24.47
CA PHE A 249 -11.81 6.46 23.22
C PHE A 249 -11.69 5.51 22.02
N GLN A 250 -10.82 4.51 22.09
CA GLN A 250 -10.68 3.48 21.05
C GLN A 250 -11.78 2.41 21.18
N ASP A 251 -12.27 2.18 22.40
CA ASP A 251 -13.26 1.16 22.73
C ASP A 251 -14.48 1.79 23.42
N PHE A 252 -15.10 2.82 22.81
CA PHE A 252 -16.19 3.53 23.46
C PHE A 252 -17.54 2.80 23.28
N PRO A 253 -18.28 2.49 24.37
CA PRO A 253 -19.51 1.71 24.34
C PRO A 253 -20.73 2.54 23.88
N MET A 254 -20.65 3.22 22.73
CA MET A 254 -21.69 4.10 22.18
C MET A 254 -23.02 3.36 21.95
N PHE A 255 -22.95 2.06 21.62
CA PHE A 255 -24.11 1.21 21.32
C PHE A 255 -24.61 0.41 22.53
N GLY A 256 -24.11 0.75 23.73
CA GLY A 256 -24.47 0.11 24.97
C GLY A 256 -23.56 -1.04 25.40
N LEU A 257 -23.60 -1.39 26.70
CA LEU A 257 -22.73 -2.40 27.31
C LEU A 257 -22.91 -3.81 26.75
N LYS A 258 -24.11 -4.15 26.23
CA LYS A 258 -24.36 -5.45 25.60
C LYS A 258 -23.58 -5.57 24.26
N ALA A 259 -23.61 -4.53 23.43
CA ALA A 259 -22.86 -4.47 22.19
C ALA A 259 -21.34 -4.44 22.46
N TYR A 260 -20.91 -3.70 23.48
CA TYR A 260 -19.51 -3.66 23.92
C TYR A 260 -18.97 -5.04 24.32
N LYS A 261 -19.75 -5.84 25.06
CA LYS A 261 -19.38 -7.23 25.37
C LYS A 261 -19.21 -8.10 24.12
N GLN A 262 -19.92 -7.77 23.04
CA GLN A 262 -19.82 -8.41 21.72
C GLN A 262 -18.70 -7.83 20.86
N ARG A 263 -17.85 -6.96 21.41
CA ARG A 263 -16.78 -6.26 20.67
C ARG A 263 -17.30 -5.33 19.57
N PHE A 264 -18.52 -4.81 19.69
CA PHE A 264 -19.10 -3.79 18.84
C PHE A 264 -19.11 -2.46 19.60
N TYR A 265 -18.15 -1.61 19.24
CA TYR A 265 -17.91 -0.31 19.87
C TYR A 265 -17.48 0.72 18.83
N PHE A 266 -17.49 1.99 19.21
CA PHE A 266 -17.09 3.09 18.34
C PHE A 266 -15.67 3.56 18.69
N ASP A 267 -14.84 3.72 17.67
CA ASP A 267 -13.51 4.29 17.80
C ASP A 267 -13.55 5.77 17.35
N PHE A 268 -13.28 6.68 18.26
CA PHE A 268 -13.22 8.12 17.99
C PHE A 268 -11.89 8.55 17.32
N SER A 269 -11.38 7.76 16.41
CA SER A 269 -10.19 8.08 15.63
C SER A 269 -10.50 9.05 14.49
N ALA A 270 -9.87 10.22 14.50
CA ALA A 270 -10.02 11.21 13.43
C ALA A 270 -9.55 10.66 12.08
N SER A 271 -8.56 9.75 12.08
CA SER A 271 -8.06 9.11 10.86
C SER A 271 -9.11 8.22 10.21
N LEU A 272 -9.81 7.38 11.00
CA LEU A 272 -10.86 6.49 10.49
C LEU A 272 -12.06 7.29 9.96
N VAL A 273 -12.44 8.36 10.66
CA VAL A 273 -13.49 9.27 10.19
C VAL A 273 -13.10 9.90 8.85
N GLY A 274 -11.86 10.38 8.72
CA GLY A 274 -11.35 10.96 7.48
C GLY A 274 -11.35 9.98 6.30
N VAL A 275 -10.93 8.74 6.52
CA VAL A 275 -11.01 7.67 5.50
C VAL A 275 -12.46 7.41 5.10
N GLY A 276 -13.36 7.29 6.06
CA GLY A 276 -14.79 7.08 5.80
C GLY A 276 -15.44 8.22 5.00
N MET A 277 -14.96 9.46 5.15
CA MET A 277 -15.44 10.59 4.34
C MET A 277 -14.96 10.54 2.87
N ILE A 278 -13.82 9.92 2.60
CA ILE A 278 -13.25 9.81 1.25
C ILE A 278 -13.82 8.58 0.52
N CYS A 279 -14.04 7.49 1.24
CA CYS A 279 -14.54 6.24 0.66
C CYS A 279 -15.98 6.36 0.15
N PRO A 280 -16.33 5.68 -0.95
CA PRO A 280 -17.70 5.58 -1.42
C PRO A 280 -18.65 5.04 -0.34
N VAL A 281 -19.88 5.57 -0.30
CA VAL A 281 -20.90 5.23 0.71
C VAL A 281 -21.18 3.73 0.74
N LEU A 282 -21.22 3.07 -0.43
CA LEU A 282 -21.45 1.63 -0.55
C LEU A 282 -20.39 0.81 0.22
N ILE A 283 -19.12 1.21 0.12
CA ILE A 283 -18.01 0.52 0.81
C ILE A 283 -18.14 0.70 2.33
N ASN A 284 -18.47 1.91 2.80
CA ASN A 284 -18.69 2.17 4.22
C ASN A 284 -19.84 1.30 4.79
N PHE A 285 -20.94 1.14 4.04
CA PHE A 285 -22.03 0.24 4.42
C PHE A 285 -21.61 -1.22 4.44
N SER A 286 -20.82 -1.68 3.46
CA SER A 286 -20.31 -3.06 3.41
C SER A 286 -19.39 -3.36 4.61
N MET A 287 -18.53 -2.41 4.99
CA MET A 287 -17.67 -2.52 6.18
C MET A 287 -18.48 -2.57 7.47
N LEU A 288 -19.50 -1.72 7.61
CA LEU A 288 -20.42 -1.73 8.77
C LEU A 288 -21.18 -3.06 8.88
N PHE A 289 -21.68 -3.57 7.75
CA PHE A 289 -22.38 -4.86 7.69
C PHE A 289 -21.45 -6.03 8.08
N GLY A 290 -20.22 -6.07 7.55
CA GLY A 290 -19.22 -7.05 7.93
C GLY A 290 -18.86 -7.00 9.42
N SER A 291 -18.70 -5.79 9.98
CA SER A 291 -18.48 -5.59 11.42
C SER A 291 -19.65 -6.10 12.26
N THR A 292 -20.87 -5.85 11.83
CA THR A 292 -22.10 -6.31 12.51
C THR A 292 -22.16 -7.84 12.52
N ILE A 293 -21.94 -8.52 11.39
CA ILE A 293 -21.88 -9.98 11.31
C ILE A 293 -20.81 -10.54 12.25
N THR A 294 -19.62 -9.96 12.20
CA THR A 294 -18.49 -10.40 13.03
C THR A 294 -18.82 -10.30 14.52
N SER A 295 -19.43 -9.20 14.97
CA SER A 295 -19.69 -8.95 16.38
C SER A 295 -20.90 -9.72 16.90
N PHE A 296 -21.97 -9.85 16.12
CA PHE A 296 -23.22 -10.46 16.60
C PHE A 296 -23.38 -11.94 16.26
N ILE A 297 -22.68 -12.46 15.25
CA ILE A 297 -22.74 -13.87 14.87
C ILE A 297 -21.44 -14.58 15.22
N LEU A 298 -20.33 -14.12 14.70
CA LEU A 298 -19.05 -14.81 14.81
C LEU A 298 -18.52 -14.81 16.24
N TRP A 299 -18.54 -13.66 16.90
CA TRP A 299 -18.00 -13.48 18.25
C TRP A 299 -18.75 -14.34 19.29
N PRO A 300 -20.10 -14.34 19.39
CA PRO A 300 -20.83 -15.21 20.29
C PRO A 300 -20.60 -16.69 20.00
N THR A 301 -20.53 -17.06 18.72
CA THR A 301 -20.25 -18.45 18.31
C THR A 301 -18.89 -18.91 18.80
N LEU A 302 -17.86 -18.08 18.68
CA LEU A 302 -16.53 -18.39 19.22
C LEU A 302 -16.54 -18.46 20.75
N GLN A 303 -17.26 -17.54 21.42
CA GLN A 303 -17.36 -17.55 22.88
C GLN A 303 -18.09 -18.80 23.41
N SER A 304 -19.13 -19.29 22.73
CA SER A 304 -19.85 -20.50 23.13
C SER A 304 -18.98 -21.76 23.06
N LYS A 305 -17.88 -21.75 22.30
CA LYS A 305 -16.95 -22.86 22.17
C LYS A 305 -15.79 -22.81 23.18
N LYS A 306 -15.82 -21.86 24.13
CA LYS A 306 -14.88 -21.85 25.26
C LYS A 306 -14.99 -23.14 26.07
N GLY A 307 -13.85 -23.76 26.37
CA GLY A 307 -13.79 -25.06 27.06
C GLY A 307 -13.72 -26.26 26.12
N THR A 308 -14.20 -26.14 24.86
CA THR A 308 -14.09 -27.21 23.87
C THR A 308 -12.99 -26.96 22.83
N TRP A 309 -12.86 -25.71 22.39
CA TRP A 309 -11.86 -25.33 21.37
C TRP A 309 -10.64 -24.63 21.98
N TYR A 310 -10.83 -23.86 23.03
CA TYR A 310 -9.75 -23.15 23.72
C TYR A 310 -10.10 -22.96 25.21
N ASN A 311 -9.06 -22.94 26.06
CA ASN A 311 -9.24 -22.80 27.51
C ASN A 311 -8.81 -21.42 28.02
N ASP A 312 -7.87 -20.74 27.33
CA ASP A 312 -7.32 -19.48 27.75
C ASP A 312 -8.21 -18.30 27.30
N PRO A 313 -8.78 -17.50 28.21
CA PRO A 313 -9.59 -16.34 27.87
C PRO A 313 -8.78 -15.13 27.44
N SER A 314 -7.43 -15.18 27.51
CA SER A 314 -6.57 -14.03 27.21
C SER A 314 -6.75 -13.57 25.76
N PRO A 315 -7.09 -12.28 25.52
CA PRO A 315 -7.32 -11.76 24.19
C PRO A 315 -6.00 -11.57 23.39
N THR A 316 -4.87 -11.68 24.04
CA THR A 316 -3.54 -11.48 23.42
C THR A 316 -2.86 -12.79 23.04
N ASN A 317 -3.25 -13.89 23.66
CA ASN A 317 -2.61 -15.19 23.43
C ASN A 317 -3.19 -15.89 22.20
N PHE A 318 -2.32 -16.33 21.28
CA PHE A 318 -2.72 -17.10 20.09
C PHE A 318 -3.17 -18.54 20.39
N ARG A 319 -2.89 -19.07 21.59
CA ARG A 319 -3.48 -20.33 22.09
C ARG A 319 -4.91 -20.16 22.59
N GLY A 320 -5.42 -18.94 22.65
CA GLY A 320 -6.79 -18.59 23.03
C GLY A 320 -7.68 -18.28 21.83
N ILE A 321 -8.65 -17.40 22.04
CA ILE A 321 -9.67 -17.01 21.04
C ILE A 321 -9.05 -16.40 19.75
N ASN A 322 -7.91 -15.72 19.86
CA ASN A 322 -7.22 -15.14 18.70
C ASN A 322 -6.66 -16.21 17.73
N GLY A 323 -6.32 -17.40 18.22
CA GLY A 323 -5.90 -18.52 17.38
C GLY A 323 -6.96 -18.98 16.39
N TYR A 324 -8.24 -18.70 16.66
CA TYR A 324 -9.37 -19.01 15.77
C TYR A 324 -9.82 -17.77 14.99
N LYS A 325 -9.88 -16.60 15.64
CA LYS A 325 -10.31 -15.35 15.00
C LYS A 325 -9.42 -14.97 13.81
N VAL A 326 -8.10 -15.07 13.98
CA VAL A 326 -7.15 -14.65 12.94
C VAL A 326 -7.24 -15.54 11.68
N PRO A 327 -7.19 -16.88 11.76
CA PRO A 327 -7.38 -17.73 10.58
C PRO A 327 -8.75 -17.56 9.92
N MET A 328 -9.81 -17.34 10.68
CA MET A 328 -11.14 -17.08 10.13
C MET A 328 -11.18 -15.78 9.34
N GLY A 329 -10.64 -14.68 9.88
CA GLY A 329 -10.51 -13.42 9.16
C GLY A 329 -9.67 -13.56 7.89
N ILE A 330 -8.55 -14.29 7.95
CA ILE A 330 -7.70 -14.57 6.79
C ILE A 330 -8.47 -15.36 5.73
N SER A 331 -9.22 -16.40 6.11
CA SER A 331 -9.97 -17.22 5.16
C SER A 331 -11.11 -16.46 4.48
N MET A 332 -11.77 -15.53 5.19
CA MET A 332 -12.77 -14.63 4.59
C MET A 332 -12.16 -13.72 3.53
N VAL A 333 -11.05 -13.05 3.88
CA VAL A 333 -10.34 -12.17 2.94
C VAL A 333 -9.82 -12.94 1.74
N LEU A 334 -9.26 -14.15 1.97
CA LEU A 334 -8.77 -14.99 0.87
C LEU A 334 -9.92 -15.44 -0.06
N GLY A 335 -11.07 -15.79 0.52
CA GLY A 335 -12.27 -16.18 -0.24
C GLY A 335 -12.75 -15.05 -1.16
N ASP A 336 -12.84 -13.84 -0.65
CA ASP A 336 -13.18 -12.65 -1.44
C ASP A 336 -12.17 -12.41 -2.57
N CYS A 337 -10.88 -12.46 -2.27
CA CYS A 337 -9.83 -12.29 -3.27
C CYS A 337 -9.86 -13.35 -4.37
N LEU A 338 -10.10 -14.61 -4.03
CA LEU A 338 -10.21 -15.69 -5.02
C LEU A 338 -11.45 -15.51 -5.91
N PHE A 339 -12.55 -15.05 -5.33
CA PHE A 339 -13.76 -14.73 -6.09
C PHE A 339 -13.52 -13.58 -7.06
N GLN A 340 -12.92 -12.48 -6.62
CA GLN A 340 -12.59 -11.34 -7.47
C GLN A 340 -11.63 -11.75 -8.60
N LEU A 341 -10.57 -12.52 -8.28
CA LEU A 341 -9.64 -13.04 -9.27
C LEU A 341 -10.35 -13.93 -10.29
N GLY A 342 -11.24 -14.81 -9.83
CA GLY A 342 -12.06 -15.67 -10.70
C GLY A 342 -12.96 -14.85 -11.61
N SER A 343 -13.68 -13.87 -11.08
CA SER A 343 -14.54 -12.96 -11.82
C SER A 343 -13.79 -12.18 -12.92
N ILE A 344 -12.61 -11.65 -12.58
CA ILE A 344 -11.75 -10.92 -13.51
C ILE A 344 -11.19 -11.86 -14.59
N THR A 345 -10.76 -13.05 -14.22
CA THR A 345 -10.23 -14.04 -15.17
C THR A 345 -11.31 -14.48 -16.16
N ILE A 346 -12.52 -14.74 -15.67
CA ILE A 346 -13.68 -15.08 -16.50
C ILE A 346 -14.06 -13.90 -17.40
N GLY A 347 -14.09 -12.68 -16.87
CA GLY A 347 -14.34 -11.47 -17.64
C GLY A 347 -13.32 -11.26 -18.77
N ALA A 348 -12.04 -11.41 -18.47
CA ALA A 348 -10.96 -11.35 -19.45
C ALA A 348 -11.08 -12.46 -20.50
N ALA A 349 -11.35 -13.70 -20.09
CA ALA A 349 -11.53 -14.84 -21.00
C ALA A 349 -12.72 -14.61 -21.95
N ASN A 350 -13.85 -14.11 -21.44
CA ASN A 350 -15.02 -13.77 -22.24
C ASN A 350 -14.74 -12.64 -23.24
N HIS A 351 -13.98 -11.63 -22.83
CA HIS A 351 -13.54 -10.55 -23.71
C HIS A 351 -12.60 -11.05 -24.82
N PHE A 352 -11.65 -11.93 -24.49
CA PHE A 352 -10.78 -12.57 -25.48
C PHE A 352 -11.58 -13.46 -26.45
N HIS A 353 -12.57 -14.20 -25.95
CA HIS A 353 -13.43 -15.05 -26.78
C HIS A 353 -14.28 -14.23 -27.73
N LYS A 354 -14.89 -13.12 -27.26
CA LYS A 354 -15.63 -12.17 -28.10
C LYS A 354 -14.78 -11.55 -29.20
N ASN A 355 -13.58 -11.07 -28.83
CA ASN A 355 -12.65 -10.49 -29.80
C ASN A 355 -12.13 -11.51 -30.82
N ARG A 356 -12.02 -12.79 -30.43
CA ARG A 356 -11.64 -13.87 -31.35
C ARG A 356 -12.77 -14.22 -32.33
N GLN A 357 -14.02 -14.15 -31.90
CA GLN A 357 -15.19 -14.36 -32.78
C GLN A 357 -15.42 -13.19 -33.77
N GLN A 358 -15.07 -11.97 -33.39
CA GLN A 358 -15.17 -10.79 -34.26
C GLN A 358 -14.01 -10.65 -35.25
N ARG A 359 -12.96 -11.44 -35.14
CA ARG A 359 -11.87 -11.53 -36.12
C ARG A 359 -12.34 -12.36 -37.33
N SER A 360 -13.08 -11.74 -38.25
CA SER A 360 -13.22 -12.26 -39.61
C SER A 360 -11.87 -12.31 -40.33
N PRO A 361 -11.58 -13.32 -41.16
CA PRO A 361 -10.31 -13.44 -41.88
C PRO A 361 -10.28 -12.38 -43.01
N GLY A 362 -9.62 -11.25 -42.77
CA GLY A 362 -9.45 -10.22 -43.77
C GLY A 362 -9.06 -8.81 -43.29
N GLY A 363 -8.88 -8.57 -42.02
CA GLY A 363 -8.57 -7.24 -41.49
C GLY A 363 -7.12 -7.09 -41.03
N THR A 364 -6.42 -6.14 -41.62
CA THR A 364 -5.06 -5.65 -41.26
C THR A 364 -4.86 -5.40 -39.76
N ASN A 365 -3.71 -5.83 -39.25
CA ASN A 365 -3.25 -5.66 -37.89
C ASN A 365 -3.15 -4.17 -37.48
N ILE A 366 -4.14 -3.66 -36.78
CA ILE A 366 -4.02 -2.46 -35.97
C ILE A 366 -4.28 -2.91 -34.52
N PRO A 367 -3.43 -2.64 -33.54
CA PRO A 367 -3.73 -2.91 -32.15
C PRO A 367 -4.88 -1.99 -31.73
N ALA A 368 -6.09 -2.56 -31.62
CA ALA A 368 -7.29 -1.81 -31.28
C ALA A 368 -7.25 -1.39 -29.83
N ASN A 369 -6.82 -0.17 -29.59
CA ASN A 369 -7.23 0.62 -28.45
C ASN A 369 -8.66 1.07 -28.69
N GLY A 370 -9.63 0.57 -27.90
CA GLY A 370 -10.97 1.11 -27.72
C GLY A 370 -11.81 1.33 -28.99
N ASN A 371 -13.07 0.96 -28.92
CA ASN A 371 -14.06 1.34 -29.94
C ASN A 371 -13.98 2.84 -30.23
N PRO A 372 -13.95 3.30 -31.49
CA PRO A 372 -13.95 4.73 -31.84
C PRO A 372 -15.09 5.53 -31.21
N ASP A 373 -16.21 4.87 -30.92
CA ASP A 373 -17.38 5.48 -30.29
C ASP A 373 -17.22 5.65 -28.77
N GLU A 374 -16.48 4.78 -28.08
CA GLU A 374 -16.10 4.97 -26.68
C GLU A 374 -15.10 6.12 -26.49
N GLN A 375 -14.18 6.32 -27.44
CA GLN A 375 -13.27 7.46 -27.39
C GLN A 375 -13.96 8.81 -27.62
N LYS A 376 -15.09 8.84 -28.32
CA LYS A 376 -15.88 10.06 -28.51
C LYS A 376 -16.67 10.47 -27.27
N SER A 377 -16.99 9.52 -26.39
CA SER A 377 -17.74 9.77 -25.15
C SER A 377 -16.86 10.21 -23.96
N LEU A 378 -15.53 10.10 -24.08
CA LEU A 378 -14.60 10.49 -23.01
C LEU A 378 -14.49 12.02 -22.90
N SER A 379 -14.40 12.52 -21.65
CA SER A 379 -14.14 13.93 -21.41
C SER A 379 -12.78 14.39 -21.98
N TYR A 380 -12.61 15.69 -22.19
CA TYR A 380 -11.33 16.26 -22.65
C TYR A 380 -10.17 15.85 -21.74
N ASP A 381 -10.39 15.93 -20.41
CA ASP A 381 -9.42 15.57 -19.40
C ASP A 381 -9.00 14.10 -19.49
N GLU A 382 -9.96 13.18 -19.59
CA GLU A 382 -9.67 11.75 -19.68
C GLU A 382 -8.89 11.41 -20.96
N ARG A 383 -9.24 12.00 -22.11
CA ARG A 383 -8.50 11.77 -23.36
C ARG A 383 -7.04 12.22 -23.24
N ARG A 384 -6.79 13.39 -22.65
CA ARG A 384 -5.44 13.93 -22.47
C ARG A 384 -4.62 13.07 -21.49
N ARG A 385 -5.21 12.67 -20.38
CA ARG A 385 -4.61 11.78 -19.37
C ARG A 385 -4.27 10.41 -19.95
N ASN A 386 -5.22 9.79 -20.67
CA ASN A 386 -5.02 8.48 -21.29
C ASN A 386 -3.88 8.51 -22.33
N LYS A 387 -3.81 9.56 -23.15
CA LYS A 387 -2.77 9.73 -24.18
C LYS A 387 -1.36 9.70 -23.56
N ILE A 388 -1.12 10.46 -22.49
CA ILE A 388 0.20 10.52 -21.84
C ILE A 388 0.49 9.20 -21.10
N PHE A 389 -0.49 8.69 -20.38
CA PHE A 389 -0.32 7.49 -19.55
C PHE A 389 -0.04 6.23 -20.38
N LEU A 390 -0.55 6.15 -21.61
CA LEU A 390 -0.29 5.02 -22.51
C LEU A 390 1.03 5.17 -23.28
N ASN A 391 1.32 6.39 -23.79
CA ASN A 391 2.44 6.59 -24.69
C ASN A 391 3.82 6.59 -24.01
N GLU A 392 3.91 7.06 -22.76
CA GLU A 392 5.17 7.20 -22.03
C GLU A 392 5.43 6.06 -21.02
N GLY A 393 4.82 4.89 -21.23
CA GLY A 393 4.98 3.75 -20.32
C GLY A 393 6.06 2.77 -20.75
N LEU A 394 6.63 2.05 -19.78
CA LEU A 394 7.51 0.90 -20.07
C LEU A 394 6.74 -0.21 -20.77
N PRO A 395 7.36 -0.87 -21.77
CA PRO A 395 6.76 -2.02 -22.44
C PRO A 395 6.49 -3.17 -21.46
N GLY A 396 5.35 -3.84 -21.61
CA GLY A 396 4.94 -4.92 -20.68
C GLY A 396 5.93 -6.08 -20.60
N TYR A 397 6.62 -6.40 -21.70
CA TYR A 397 7.63 -7.47 -21.70
C TYR A 397 8.84 -7.15 -20.82
N VAL A 398 9.25 -5.87 -20.71
CA VAL A 398 10.34 -5.43 -19.83
C VAL A 398 9.94 -5.64 -18.37
N SER A 399 8.69 -5.37 -18.02
CA SER A 399 8.18 -5.58 -16.67
C SER A 399 8.20 -7.06 -16.29
N VAL A 400 7.69 -7.92 -17.16
CA VAL A 400 7.65 -9.37 -16.92
C VAL A 400 9.07 -9.94 -16.86
N ALA A 401 9.94 -9.56 -17.78
CA ALA A 401 11.34 -9.99 -17.79
C ALA A 401 12.09 -9.53 -16.54
N GLY A 402 11.90 -8.27 -16.11
CA GLY A 402 12.48 -7.73 -14.89
C GLY A 402 11.99 -8.48 -13.64
N TYR A 403 10.69 -8.76 -13.55
CA TYR A 403 10.15 -9.52 -12.44
C TYR A 403 10.75 -10.94 -12.35
N ILE A 404 10.79 -11.67 -13.48
CA ILE A 404 11.37 -13.02 -13.55
C ILE A 404 12.86 -13.00 -13.19
N LEU A 405 13.60 -12.00 -13.68
CA LEU A 405 15.02 -11.84 -13.37
C LEU A 405 15.24 -11.66 -11.86
N PHE A 406 14.55 -10.72 -11.24
CA PHE A 406 14.67 -10.48 -9.79
C PHE A 406 14.16 -11.65 -8.96
N ALA A 407 13.10 -12.35 -9.40
CA ALA A 407 12.62 -13.56 -8.77
C ALA A 407 13.67 -14.69 -8.80
N ALA A 408 14.33 -14.90 -9.94
CA ALA A 408 15.41 -15.88 -10.08
C ALA A 408 16.62 -15.55 -9.21
N ILE A 409 17.05 -14.28 -9.20
CA ILE A 409 18.13 -13.82 -8.33
C ILE A 409 17.74 -14.01 -6.85
N SER A 410 16.52 -13.64 -6.46
CA SER A 410 16.02 -13.80 -5.10
C SER A 410 15.95 -15.27 -4.69
N ALA A 411 15.55 -16.18 -5.58
CA ALA A 411 15.53 -17.62 -5.30
C ALA A 411 16.92 -18.18 -4.99
N ILE A 412 17.98 -17.56 -5.50
CA ILE A 412 19.37 -17.94 -5.22
C ILE A 412 19.90 -17.30 -3.95
N PHE A 413 19.63 -16.00 -3.73
CA PHE A 413 20.25 -15.22 -2.66
C PHE A 413 19.47 -15.29 -1.33
N VAL A 414 18.13 -15.31 -1.34
CA VAL A 414 17.33 -15.37 -0.11
C VAL A 414 17.65 -16.61 0.74
N PRO A 415 17.82 -17.82 0.18
CA PRO A 415 18.26 -18.99 0.96
C PRO A 415 19.68 -18.90 1.52
N ARG A 416 20.54 -18.06 0.94
CA ARG A 416 21.89 -17.80 1.50
C ARG A 416 21.84 -16.83 2.68
N ILE A 417 20.88 -15.89 2.67
CA ILE A 417 20.64 -14.97 3.78
C ILE A 417 19.91 -15.69 4.92
N PHE A 418 18.87 -16.44 4.59
CA PHE A 418 18.06 -17.22 5.54
C PHE A 418 18.15 -18.71 5.20
N PRO A 419 19.10 -19.45 5.79
CA PRO A 419 19.32 -20.88 5.43
C PRO A 419 18.14 -21.82 5.70
N GLN A 420 17.17 -21.39 6.51
CA GLN A 420 15.97 -22.14 6.85
C GLN A 420 14.95 -22.21 5.70
N ILE A 421 14.98 -21.24 4.77
CA ILE A 421 14.13 -21.22 3.60
C ILE A 421 14.89 -21.78 2.38
N ARG A 422 14.27 -22.64 1.59
CA ARG A 422 14.89 -23.23 0.39
C ARG A 422 14.43 -22.51 -0.88
N TYR A 423 15.18 -22.66 -1.97
CA TYR A 423 14.92 -22.01 -3.25
C TYR A 423 13.51 -22.26 -3.82
N TYR A 424 12.96 -23.44 -3.64
CA TYR A 424 11.62 -23.78 -4.14
C TYR A 424 10.50 -23.09 -3.34
N HIS A 425 10.68 -22.83 -2.04
CA HIS A 425 9.74 -22.01 -1.26
C HIS A 425 9.72 -20.57 -1.80
N VAL A 426 10.90 -20.01 -2.07
CA VAL A 426 11.00 -18.65 -2.62
C VAL A 426 10.36 -18.59 -4.01
N ALA A 427 10.62 -19.57 -4.88
CA ALA A 427 10.02 -19.63 -6.20
C ALA A 427 8.48 -19.71 -6.14
N LEU A 428 7.92 -20.49 -5.21
CA LEU A 428 6.48 -20.56 -4.99
C LEU A 428 5.90 -19.21 -4.53
N LEU A 429 6.58 -18.55 -3.59
CA LEU A 429 6.16 -17.23 -3.11
C LEU A 429 6.11 -16.22 -4.26
N TYR A 430 7.16 -16.17 -5.11
CA TYR A 430 7.17 -15.29 -6.28
C TYR A 430 6.12 -15.67 -7.34
N ALA A 431 5.71 -16.91 -7.44
CA ALA A 431 4.62 -17.32 -8.33
C ALA A 431 3.24 -16.85 -7.81
N ILE A 432 3.03 -16.87 -6.50
CA ILE A 432 1.76 -16.45 -5.87
C ILE A 432 1.69 -14.93 -5.67
N ALA A 433 2.82 -14.26 -5.43
CA ALA A 433 2.88 -12.84 -5.08
C ALA A 433 2.17 -11.92 -6.08
N PRO A 434 2.28 -12.06 -7.43
CA PRO A 434 1.58 -11.19 -8.36
C PRO A 434 0.05 -11.27 -8.26
N ILE A 435 -0.47 -12.46 -7.95
CA ILE A 435 -1.91 -12.70 -7.78
C ILE A 435 -2.40 -11.94 -6.55
N LEU A 436 -1.72 -12.08 -5.44
CA LEU A 436 -2.08 -11.40 -4.19
C LEU A 436 -1.80 -9.89 -4.26
N ALA A 437 -0.77 -9.47 -4.99
CA ALA A 437 -0.50 -8.05 -5.26
C ALA A 437 -1.62 -7.41 -6.08
N PHE A 438 -2.16 -8.13 -7.07
CA PHE A 438 -3.33 -7.70 -7.82
C PHE A 438 -4.54 -7.52 -6.89
N CYS A 439 -4.89 -8.54 -6.07
CA CYS A 439 -6.02 -8.48 -5.16
C CYS A 439 -5.88 -7.33 -4.15
N ASN A 440 -4.68 -7.13 -3.58
CA ASN A 440 -4.41 -6.04 -2.64
C ASN A 440 -4.51 -4.67 -3.29
N SER A 441 -3.96 -4.51 -4.50
CA SER A 441 -4.03 -3.25 -5.25
C SER A 441 -5.46 -2.90 -5.64
N TYR A 442 -6.28 -3.90 -5.97
CA TYR A 442 -7.71 -3.72 -6.25
C TYR A 442 -8.47 -3.26 -5.00
N ALA A 443 -8.31 -3.96 -3.88
CA ALA A 443 -8.93 -3.58 -2.61
C ALA A 443 -8.50 -2.17 -2.16
N SER A 444 -7.22 -1.86 -2.24
CA SER A 444 -6.67 -0.54 -1.91
C SER A 444 -7.21 0.56 -2.85
N GLY A 445 -7.47 0.23 -4.11
CA GLY A 445 -8.11 1.15 -5.07
C GLY A 445 -9.56 1.49 -4.76
N LEU A 446 -10.27 0.59 -4.06
CA LEU A 446 -11.67 0.78 -3.65
C LEU A 446 -11.78 1.52 -2.31
N CYS A 447 -11.06 1.07 -1.27
CA CYS A 447 -11.28 1.52 0.11
C CYS A 447 -10.06 2.16 0.78
N ASP A 448 -8.99 2.41 0.04
CA ASP A 448 -7.72 2.98 0.56
C ASP A 448 -7.03 2.13 1.64
N TRP A 449 -7.47 0.89 1.84
CA TRP A 449 -6.95 0.01 2.87
C TRP A 449 -6.09 -1.10 2.27
N SER A 450 -4.82 -1.17 2.68
CA SER A 450 -3.92 -2.25 2.25
C SER A 450 -4.05 -3.47 3.15
N LEU A 451 -4.34 -4.61 2.53
CA LEU A 451 -4.42 -5.92 3.19
C LEU A 451 -3.08 -6.69 3.13
N ALA A 452 -1.99 -6.03 2.73
CA ALA A 452 -0.69 -6.67 2.54
C ALA A 452 -0.22 -7.44 3.79
N SER A 453 -0.43 -6.89 4.99
CA SER A 453 -0.07 -7.56 6.24
C SER A 453 -0.89 -8.83 6.51
N VAL A 454 -2.12 -8.91 5.99
CA VAL A 454 -2.97 -10.10 6.11
C VAL A 454 -2.45 -11.20 5.18
N TYR A 455 -2.17 -10.87 3.93
CA TYR A 455 -1.60 -11.82 2.96
C TYR A 455 -0.21 -12.30 3.36
N ALA A 456 0.62 -11.43 3.94
CA ALA A 456 1.92 -11.80 4.45
C ALA A 456 1.85 -12.84 5.59
N LYS A 457 0.81 -12.77 6.43
CA LYS A 457 0.57 -13.78 7.48
C LYS A 457 0.23 -15.14 6.90
N LEU A 458 -0.41 -15.22 5.72
CA LEU A 458 -0.61 -16.50 5.02
C LEU A 458 0.73 -17.16 4.66
N ALA A 459 1.71 -16.37 4.23
CA ALA A 459 3.04 -16.91 3.92
C ALA A 459 3.73 -17.47 5.16
N ILE A 460 3.53 -16.87 6.35
CA ILE A 460 4.03 -17.41 7.61
C ILE A 460 3.47 -18.81 7.84
N PHE A 461 2.14 -18.97 7.74
CA PHE A 461 1.50 -20.26 7.95
C PHE A 461 1.92 -21.30 6.91
N LEU A 462 1.92 -20.93 5.64
CA LEU A 462 2.24 -21.84 4.55
C LEU A 462 3.67 -22.38 4.66
N VAL A 463 4.65 -21.47 4.78
CA VAL A 463 6.08 -21.85 4.76
C VAL A 463 6.52 -22.35 6.15
N GLY A 464 6.03 -21.73 7.24
CA GLY A 464 6.35 -22.17 8.59
C GLY A 464 5.90 -23.60 8.88
N ALA A 465 4.66 -23.94 8.51
CA ALA A 465 4.13 -25.30 8.64
C ALA A 465 4.84 -26.30 7.71
N TRP A 466 5.21 -25.87 6.49
CA TRP A 466 5.91 -26.74 5.54
C TRP A 466 7.33 -27.09 6.00
N VAL A 467 8.08 -26.12 6.50
CA VAL A 467 9.47 -26.34 6.97
C VAL A 467 9.49 -27.07 8.31
N GLY A 468 8.54 -26.79 9.19
CA GLY A 468 8.39 -27.43 10.49
C GLY A 468 9.44 -26.98 11.53
N GLU A 469 9.23 -27.41 12.79
CA GLU A 469 10.03 -27.02 13.96
C GLU A 469 11.51 -27.45 13.85
N ALA A 470 11.75 -28.69 13.41
CA ALA A 470 13.09 -29.26 13.37
C ALA A 470 14.07 -28.50 12.47
N SER A 471 13.55 -27.81 11.43
CA SER A 471 14.32 -27.12 10.40
C SER A 471 14.29 -25.59 10.52
N GLY A 472 13.78 -25.02 11.63
CA GLY A 472 13.70 -23.58 11.85
C GLY A 472 12.53 -22.92 11.10
N GLY A 473 11.37 -23.55 11.10
CA GLY A 473 10.16 -23.10 10.41
C GLY A 473 9.71 -21.70 10.82
N VAL A 474 10.01 -21.27 12.05
CA VAL A 474 9.70 -19.91 12.53
C VAL A 474 10.42 -18.85 11.69
N ILE A 475 11.74 -19.00 11.51
CA ILE A 475 12.53 -18.06 10.69
C ILE A 475 12.15 -18.16 9.22
N ALA A 476 11.95 -19.38 8.70
CA ALA A 476 11.52 -19.57 7.33
C ALA A 476 10.16 -18.91 7.04
N GLY A 477 9.20 -19.02 7.95
CA GLY A 477 7.89 -18.38 7.87
C GLY A 477 8.00 -16.84 7.91
N LEU A 478 8.82 -16.28 8.81
CA LEU A 478 9.05 -14.85 8.89
C LEU A 478 9.78 -14.30 7.65
N ALA A 479 10.76 -15.04 7.10
CA ALA A 479 11.42 -14.65 5.85
C ALA A 479 10.45 -14.67 4.66
N ALA A 480 9.60 -15.70 4.56
CA ALA A 480 8.53 -15.78 3.57
C ALA A 480 7.53 -14.61 3.70
N CYS A 481 7.17 -14.26 4.93
CA CYS A 481 6.35 -13.09 5.22
C CYS A 481 6.99 -11.82 4.66
N GLY A 482 8.30 -11.64 4.83
CA GLY A 482 9.03 -10.49 4.33
C GLY A 482 8.95 -10.35 2.81
N VAL A 483 9.13 -11.45 2.09
CA VAL A 483 8.99 -11.46 0.63
C VAL A 483 7.58 -11.01 0.22
N MET A 484 6.54 -11.61 0.83
CA MET A 484 5.16 -11.31 0.47
C MET A 484 4.75 -9.89 0.89
N LEU A 485 5.11 -9.46 2.10
CA LEU A 485 4.75 -8.14 2.62
C LEU A 485 5.32 -7.01 1.74
N MET A 486 6.59 -7.14 1.32
CA MET A 486 7.22 -6.15 0.46
C MET A 486 6.61 -6.13 -0.95
N ILE A 487 6.39 -7.29 -1.58
CA ILE A 487 5.85 -7.31 -2.94
C ILE A 487 4.40 -6.79 -2.95
N ILE A 488 3.56 -7.29 -2.06
CA ILE A 488 2.13 -6.97 -2.04
C ILE A 488 1.89 -5.55 -1.52
N GLY A 489 2.62 -5.12 -0.49
CA GLY A 489 2.48 -3.81 0.11
C GLY A 489 2.94 -2.69 -0.84
N ASN A 490 4.15 -2.82 -1.38
CA ASN A 490 4.67 -1.84 -2.33
C ASN A 490 3.80 -1.77 -3.59
N ALA A 491 3.23 -2.89 -4.07
CA ALA A 491 2.35 -2.85 -5.24
C ALA A 491 1.13 -1.94 -5.03
N ALA A 492 0.51 -1.95 -3.86
CA ALA A 492 -0.61 -1.07 -3.55
C ALA A 492 -0.18 0.40 -3.46
N GLU A 493 0.90 0.69 -2.73
CA GLU A 493 1.43 2.07 -2.60
C GLU A 493 1.79 2.68 -3.97
N LEU A 494 2.46 1.89 -4.81
CA LEU A 494 2.82 2.33 -6.15
C LEU A 494 1.60 2.62 -7.03
N MET A 495 0.48 1.93 -6.81
CA MET A 495 -0.76 2.22 -7.53
C MET A 495 -1.39 3.56 -7.11
N HIS A 496 -1.32 3.92 -5.83
CA HIS A 496 -1.72 5.26 -5.37
C HIS A 496 -0.91 6.35 -6.07
N ASP A 497 0.41 6.16 -6.14
CA ASP A 497 1.31 7.09 -6.82
C ASP A 497 0.99 7.18 -8.33
N PHE A 498 0.79 6.05 -9.02
CA PHE A 498 0.41 6.05 -10.44
C PHE A 498 -0.94 6.73 -10.69
N LYS A 499 -1.91 6.61 -9.77
CA LYS A 499 -3.18 7.35 -9.87
C LYS A 499 -2.95 8.85 -9.73
N THR A 500 -2.13 9.26 -8.77
CA THR A 500 -1.72 10.67 -8.62
C THR A 500 -1.05 11.19 -9.89
N GLY A 501 -0.11 10.42 -10.45
CA GLY A 501 0.55 10.74 -11.72
C GLY A 501 -0.42 10.85 -12.89
N TYR A 502 -1.37 9.93 -13.01
CA TYR A 502 -2.41 9.96 -14.03
C TYR A 502 -3.25 11.25 -13.98
N LEU A 503 -3.66 11.67 -12.77
CA LEU A 503 -4.49 12.86 -12.56
C LEU A 503 -3.71 14.18 -12.67
N THR A 504 -2.38 14.16 -12.66
CA THR A 504 -1.52 15.35 -12.76
C THR A 504 -0.74 15.44 -14.07
N LEU A 505 -0.99 14.54 -15.03
CA LEU A 505 -0.25 14.40 -16.29
C LEU A 505 1.26 14.16 -16.07
N THR A 506 1.62 13.44 -15.02
CA THR A 506 3.00 13.02 -14.78
C THR A 506 3.30 11.76 -15.60
N SER A 507 4.46 11.72 -16.24
CA SER A 507 4.87 10.56 -17.06
C SER A 507 4.99 9.30 -16.20
N PRO A 508 4.37 8.16 -16.59
CA PRO A 508 4.55 6.90 -15.86
C PRO A 508 6.01 6.43 -15.79
N LEU A 509 6.82 6.81 -16.76
CA LEU A 509 8.24 6.48 -16.75
C LEU A 509 9.00 7.27 -15.68
N SER A 510 8.72 8.58 -15.53
CA SER A 510 9.32 9.39 -14.47
C SER A 510 8.85 8.93 -13.08
N MET A 511 7.61 8.48 -12.95
CA MET A 511 7.09 7.87 -11.72
C MET A 511 7.87 6.60 -11.37
N PHE A 512 8.04 5.69 -12.33
CA PHE A 512 8.81 4.45 -12.13
C PHE A 512 10.27 4.72 -11.74
N ILE A 513 10.93 5.66 -12.42
CA ILE A 513 12.33 6.05 -12.11
C ILE A 513 12.40 6.65 -10.70
N SER A 514 11.45 7.50 -10.34
CA SER A 514 11.36 8.09 -9.01
C SER A 514 11.18 7.03 -7.92
N GLN A 515 10.30 6.06 -8.16
CA GLN A 515 10.09 4.92 -7.27
C GLN A 515 11.36 4.08 -7.12
N ALA A 516 12.07 3.81 -8.22
CA ALA A 516 13.33 3.07 -8.19
C ALA A 516 14.43 3.81 -7.39
N ILE A 517 14.53 5.13 -7.57
CA ILE A 517 15.47 5.97 -6.80
C ILE A 517 15.09 5.97 -5.32
N GLY A 518 13.80 6.20 -5.00
CA GLY A 518 13.27 6.20 -3.64
C GLY A 518 13.48 4.85 -2.93
N THR A 519 13.25 3.75 -3.65
CA THR A 519 13.52 2.39 -3.19
C THR A 519 15.02 2.18 -2.88
N ALA A 520 15.91 2.58 -3.79
CA ALA A 520 17.35 2.46 -3.58
C ALA A 520 17.81 3.26 -2.34
N LEU A 521 17.32 4.50 -2.21
CA LEU A 521 17.56 5.33 -1.02
C LEU A 521 17.01 4.67 0.24
N GLY A 522 15.78 4.13 0.19
CA GLY A 522 15.14 3.47 1.30
C GLY A 522 15.87 2.20 1.76
N CYS A 523 16.43 1.41 0.84
CA CYS A 523 17.25 0.24 1.16
C CYS A 523 18.52 0.59 1.94
N LEU A 524 19.04 1.81 1.78
CA LEU A 524 20.21 2.29 2.52
C LEU A 524 19.83 3.03 3.81
N ILE A 525 18.83 3.92 3.72
CA ILE A 525 18.44 4.81 4.83
C ILE A 525 17.77 4.02 5.96
N ASN A 526 16.83 3.11 5.66
CA ASN A 526 16.07 2.42 6.71
C ASN A 526 16.93 1.53 7.61
N PRO A 527 17.90 0.73 7.11
CA PRO A 527 18.83 0.02 7.98
C PRO A 527 19.67 0.96 8.87
N LEU A 528 20.09 2.12 8.34
CA LEU A 528 20.84 3.11 9.14
C LEU A 528 19.98 3.73 10.23
N VAL A 529 18.73 4.03 9.92
CA VAL A 529 17.74 4.52 10.91
C VAL A 529 17.50 3.46 11.99
N PHE A 530 17.35 2.18 11.59
CA PHE A 530 17.19 1.09 12.55
C PHE A 530 18.39 0.92 13.46
N LEU A 531 19.62 0.96 12.92
CA LEU A 531 20.84 0.94 13.71
C LEU A 531 20.94 2.12 14.69
N SER A 532 20.38 3.29 14.31
CA SER A 532 20.31 4.44 15.21
C SER A 532 19.38 4.17 16.39
N PHE A 533 18.23 3.50 16.17
CA PHE A 533 17.35 3.06 17.26
C PHE A 533 18.02 2.01 18.14
N GLU A 534 18.71 1.03 17.57
CA GLU A 534 19.47 0.03 18.34
C GLU A 534 20.53 0.65 19.23
N LYS A 535 21.21 1.72 18.78
CA LYS A 535 22.22 2.44 19.58
C LYS A 535 21.59 3.32 20.64
N LEU A 536 20.45 3.97 20.36
CA LEU A 536 19.79 4.88 21.29
C LEU A 536 19.10 4.15 22.45
N VAL A 537 18.45 3.03 22.15
CA VAL A 537 17.60 2.30 23.11
C VAL A 537 18.36 1.13 23.75
N GLY A 538 19.35 0.59 23.05
CA GLY A 538 20.01 -0.67 23.39
C GLY A 538 19.31 -1.86 22.71
N LYS A 539 20.12 -2.80 22.20
CA LYS A 539 19.61 -3.99 21.51
C LYS A 539 18.69 -4.86 22.37
N GLU A 540 18.92 -4.85 23.68
CA GLU A 540 18.20 -5.69 24.65
C GLU A 540 16.81 -5.13 24.99
N HIS A 541 16.59 -3.82 24.81
CA HIS A 541 15.32 -3.18 25.15
C HIS A 541 14.41 -2.97 23.93
N LEU A 542 14.91 -3.21 22.71
CA LEU A 542 14.15 -3.05 21.50
C LEU A 542 13.27 -4.30 21.25
N GLY A 543 11.96 -4.15 21.44
CA GLY A 543 10.99 -5.26 21.37
C GLY A 543 10.78 -6.01 22.68
N GLU A 544 11.33 -5.50 23.80
CA GLU A 544 11.08 -6.04 25.13
C GLU A 544 9.67 -5.68 25.60
N ALA A 545 8.98 -6.65 26.23
CA ALA A 545 7.65 -6.42 26.77
C ALA A 545 7.69 -5.38 27.90
N GLY A 546 6.88 -4.32 27.79
CA GLY A 546 6.83 -3.22 28.77
C GLY A 546 7.80 -2.08 28.49
N SER A 547 8.70 -2.17 27.51
CA SER A 547 9.50 -1.05 27.05
C SER A 547 8.67 -0.06 26.21
N VAL A 548 9.15 1.19 26.11
CA VAL A 548 8.52 2.20 25.23
C VAL A 548 8.50 1.74 23.78
N PHE A 549 9.47 0.93 23.37
CA PHE A 549 9.59 0.36 22.03
C PHE A 549 9.31 -1.15 22.04
N SER A 550 8.15 -1.51 22.57
CA SER A 550 7.69 -2.91 22.71
C SER A 550 7.43 -3.65 21.41
N ALA A 551 7.37 -2.93 20.28
CA ALA A 551 7.14 -3.46 18.94
C ALA A 551 6.01 -4.50 18.88
N PRO A 552 4.76 -4.11 19.16
CA PRO A 552 3.64 -5.04 19.33
C PRO A 552 3.36 -5.88 18.07
N LEU A 553 3.64 -5.35 16.87
CA LEU A 553 3.52 -6.13 15.64
C LEU A 553 4.60 -7.21 15.53
N ALA A 554 5.85 -6.93 15.91
CA ALA A 554 6.91 -7.93 15.86
C ALA A 554 6.59 -9.13 16.75
N THR A 555 6.10 -8.87 17.97
CA THR A 555 5.64 -9.91 18.90
C THR A 555 4.46 -10.71 18.31
N ALA A 556 3.48 -10.02 17.66
CA ALA A 556 2.36 -10.68 17.00
C ALA A 556 2.79 -11.56 15.83
N TYR A 557 3.71 -11.09 14.97
CA TYR A 557 4.23 -11.88 13.85
C TYR A 557 5.04 -13.08 14.35
N ARG A 558 5.82 -12.92 15.42
CA ARG A 558 6.52 -14.02 16.08
C ARG A 558 5.56 -15.07 16.62
N GLY A 559 4.52 -14.64 17.35
CA GLY A 559 3.49 -15.53 17.89
C GLY A 559 2.79 -16.34 16.78
N LEU A 560 2.49 -15.71 15.64
CA LEU A 560 1.93 -16.39 14.47
C LEU A 560 2.89 -17.41 13.86
N ALA A 561 4.18 -17.07 13.79
CA ALA A 561 5.20 -17.97 13.25
C ALA A 561 5.38 -19.21 14.15
N VAL A 562 5.40 -19.02 15.46
CA VAL A 562 5.43 -20.14 16.44
C VAL A 562 4.16 -20.98 16.30
N LEU A 563 2.98 -20.37 16.23
CA LEU A 563 1.73 -21.07 16.04
C LEU A 563 1.70 -21.87 14.73
N SER A 564 2.29 -21.38 13.65
CA SER A 564 2.32 -22.08 12.36
C SER A 564 3.11 -23.39 12.44
N VAL A 565 4.13 -23.43 13.28
CA VAL A 565 5.01 -24.59 13.48
C VAL A 565 4.46 -25.57 14.53
N GLU A 566 4.00 -25.06 15.67
CA GLU A 566 3.43 -25.87 16.76
C GLU A 566 1.97 -26.27 16.49
N GLY A 567 1.21 -25.43 15.80
CA GLY A 567 -0.23 -25.59 15.61
C GLY A 567 -0.62 -26.80 14.76
N THR A 568 0.27 -27.34 13.95
CA THR A 568 0.04 -28.60 13.23
C THR A 568 -0.16 -29.77 14.19
N LYS A 569 0.44 -29.75 15.37
CA LYS A 569 0.23 -30.75 16.43
C LYS A 569 -1.08 -30.52 17.20
N ILE A 570 -1.50 -29.26 17.36
CA ILE A 570 -2.72 -28.89 18.06
C ILE A 570 -3.96 -29.07 17.17
N LEU A 571 -3.85 -28.74 15.87
CA LEU A 571 -4.92 -28.91 14.87
C LEU A 571 -5.17 -30.37 14.50
N GLN A 572 -4.18 -31.25 14.62
CA GLN A 572 -4.37 -32.70 14.42
C GLN A 572 -5.25 -33.35 15.50
N SER A 573 -5.37 -32.72 16.67
CA SER A 573 -6.22 -33.22 17.76
C SER A 573 -7.67 -32.73 17.71
N THR A 574 -8.02 -31.82 16.79
CA THR A 574 -9.39 -31.31 16.64
C THR A 574 -9.86 -31.45 15.18
N PRO A 575 -11.08 -31.92 14.91
CA PRO A 575 -11.60 -32.14 13.55
C PRO A 575 -11.99 -30.81 12.87
N LEU A 576 -11.07 -29.86 12.83
CA LEU A 576 -11.28 -28.51 12.29
C LEU A 576 -11.13 -28.42 10.77
N SER A 577 -10.65 -29.49 10.11
CA SER A 577 -10.10 -29.40 8.76
C SER A 577 -11.12 -29.43 7.61
N SER A 578 -12.38 -29.83 7.85
CA SER A 578 -13.31 -29.98 6.72
C SER A 578 -14.66 -29.26 6.85
N VAL A 579 -15.17 -29.07 8.05
CA VAL A 579 -16.54 -28.58 8.25
C VAL A 579 -16.63 -27.05 8.36
N GLN A 580 -15.59 -26.39 8.79
CA GLN A 580 -15.63 -24.93 9.07
C GLN A 580 -15.24 -24.05 7.89
N LEU A 581 -14.34 -24.48 7.02
CA LEU A 581 -14.07 -23.77 5.77
C LEU A 581 -15.29 -23.78 4.83
N SER A 582 -16.05 -24.88 4.82
CA SER A 582 -17.26 -24.99 4.00
C SER A 582 -18.46 -24.19 4.55
N SER A 583 -18.53 -23.95 5.87
CA SER A 583 -19.61 -23.13 6.46
C SER A 583 -19.39 -21.62 6.33
N LEU A 584 -18.16 -21.17 6.08
CA LEU A 584 -17.82 -19.77 5.85
C LEU A 584 -17.97 -19.33 4.39
N TRP A 585 -17.96 -20.28 3.46
CA TRP A 585 -18.12 -20.05 2.02
C TRP A 585 -19.39 -19.28 1.63
N PRO A 586 -20.60 -19.57 2.22
CA PRO A 586 -21.80 -18.81 1.90
C PRO A 586 -21.75 -17.34 2.34
N PHE A 587 -21.02 -17.02 3.41
CA PHE A 587 -20.89 -15.63 3.89
C PHE A 587 -19.92 -14.81 3.05
N ALA A 588 -18.85 -15.41 2.55
CA ALA A 588 -17.97 -14.81 1.56
C ALA A 588 -18.73 -14.54 0.24
N TRP A 589 -19.60 -15.47 -0.16
CA TRP A 589 -20.40 -15.35 -1.37
C TRP A 589 -21.45 -14.22 -1.31
N ILE A 590 -22.08 -13.98 -0.15
CA ILE A 590 -23.05 -12.88 0.07
C ILE A 590 -22.33 -11.52 0.04
N ALA A 591 -21.13 -11.43 0.60
CA ALA A 591 -20.31 -10.20 0.55
C ALA A 591 -19.80 -9.87 -0.87
N CYS A 592 -19.74 -10.86 -1.77
CA CYS A 592 -19.21 -10.71 -3.12
C CYS A 592 -20.28 -10.43 -4.19
N GLN A 593 -21.58 -10.53 -3.89
CA GLN A 593 -22.65 -10.20 -4.86
C GLN A 593 -23.01 -8.71 -4.90
N GLN A 594 -22.37 -7.87 -4.10
CA GLN A 594 -22.50 -6.41 -4.09
C GLN A 594 -21.26 -5.74 -4.70
#